data_69af3db0814908d47490c66ec36b1d6a
#
_entry.id   69af3db0814908d47490c66ec36b1d6a
#
_cell.length_a   1.000
_cell.length_b   1.000
_cell.length_c   1.000
_cell.angle_alpha   90.00
_cell.angle_beta   90.00
_cell.angle_gamma   90.00
#
_symmetry.space_group_name_H-M   'P 1'
#
loop_
_entity.id
_entity.type
_entity.pdbx_description
1 polymer ?
#
loop_
_entity_poly.entity_id
_entity_poly.type
_entity_poly.pdbx_seq_one_letter_code
_entity_poly.pdbx_strand_id
1 'polypeptide(L)'
;FFFQAEDGIRDHCVTGVQTCALPIYIHDRRVQVEGCPLFTVYQEGCIETEARLKQPDGSRRKHISLKSMEHIKRTLEGAVARESLALESGIILLALAVSGAPFLGLLGTVWGVMDTFAGVAQAQRADLAAMAPGVAAALVTTVAGLLVAIPSMFGYNWLVHNLRVQTVELDNFAQELASKLETEFLKDE
;
A
#
# COMPACT_ATOMS: atom_id res chain seq x y z
N PHE A 1 -19.46 -5.51 3.08
CA PHE A 1 -18.64 -6.71 3.35
C PHE A 1 -17.14 -6.43 3.38
N PHE A 2 -16.64 -5.53 2.53
CA PHE A 2 -15.22 -5.09 2.53
C PHE A 2 -14.87 -4.23 3.76
N PHE A 3 -15.77 -3.36 4.20
CA PHE A 3 -15.56 -2.47 5.36
C PHE A 3 -15.38 -3.20 6.70
N GLN A 4 -16.09 -4.32 6.91
CA GLN A 4 -16.01 -5.07 8.17
C GLN A 4 -14.75 -5.92 8.31
N ALA A 5 -14.13 -6.32 7.20
CA ALA A 5 -12.91 -7.13 7.23
C ALA A 5 -11.67 -6.29 7.60
N GLU A 6 -11.59 -5.02 7.14
CA GLU A 6 -10.46 -4.14 7.45
C GLU A 6 -10.43 -3.70 8.92
N ASP A 7 -11.58 -3.34 9.49
CA ASP A 7 -11.66 -2.97 10.90
C ASP A 7 -11.31 -4.15 11.82
N GLY A 8 -11.73 -5.37 11.47
CA GLY A 8 -11.40 -6.57 12.24
C GLY A 8 -9.91 -6.95 12.19
N ILE A 9 -9.24 -6.77 11.06
CA ILE A 9 -7.81 -7.03 10.91
C ILE A 9 -7.00 -5.95 11.64
N ARG A 10 -7.40 -4.69 11.52
CA ARG A 10 -6.76 -3.56 12.19
C ARG A 10 -6.87 -3.67 13.70
N ASP A 11 -8.05 -3.97 14.24
CA ASP A 11 -8.26 -4.11 15.67
C ASP A 11 -7.50 -5.32 16.25
N HIS A 12 -7.42 -6.43 15.54
CA HIS A 12 -6.65 -7.61 15.99
C HIS A 12 -5.15 -7.35 15.95
N CYS A 13 -4.65 -6.66 14.93
CA CYS A 13 -3.24 -6.33 14.79
C CYS A 13 -2.80 -5.30 15.84
N VAL A 14 -3.54 -4.21 15.98
CA VAL A 14 -3.23 -3.13 16.94
C VAL A 14 -3.43 -3.59 18.38
N THR A 15 -4.54 -4.26 18.69
CA THR A 15 -4.82 -4.72 20.05
C THR A 15 -3.84 -5.80 20.51
N GLY A 16 -3.45 -6.71 19.62
CA GLY A 16 -2.47 -7.76 19.93
C GLY A 16 -1.07 -7.23 20.25
N VAL A 17 -0.66 -6.13 19.62
CA VAL A 17 0.67 -5.53 19.81
C VAL A 17 0.67 -4.48 20.92
N GLN A 18 -0.40 -3.70 21.09
CA GLN A 18 -0.48 -2.65 22.12
C GLN A 18 -0.74 -3.18 23.55
N THR A 19 -1.40 -4.33 23.69
CA THR A 19 -1.68 -4.90 25.02
C THR A 19 -0.50 -5.62 25.69
N CYS A 20 0.60 -5.84 24.95
CA CYS A 20 1.80 -6.43 25.53
C CYS A 20 2.67 -5.36 26.20
N ALA A 21 2.62 -5.32 27.50
CA ALA A 21 3.42 -4.43 28.37
C ALA A 21 4.94 -4.67 28.29
N LEU A 22 5.40 -5.72 27.58
CA LEU A 22 6.82 -6.04 27.38
C LEU A 22 7.04 -6.51 25.93
N PRO A 23 7.77 -5.75 25.10
CA PRO A 23 7.99 -6.08 23.68
C PRO A 23 8.66 -7.45 23.46
N ILE A 24 9.41 -7.96 24.42
CA ILE A 24 10.13 -9.24 24.34
C ILE A 24 9.21 -10.46 24.53
N TYR A 25 8.08 -10.33 25.22
CA TYR A 25 7.20 -11.47 25.54
C TYR A 25 6.46 -12.08 24.35
N ILE A 26 6.17 -11.30 23.32
CA ILE A 26 5.51 -11.78 22.10
C ILE A 26 6.50 -12.59 21.25
N HIS A 27 7.75 -12.17 21.21
CA HIS A 27 8.81 -12.88 20.48
C HIS A 27 9.07 -14.26 21.07
N ASP A 28 9.05 -14.40 22.40
CA ASP A 28 9.25 -15.69 23.07
C ASP A 28 8.10 -16.67 22.83
N ARG A 29 6.87 -16.19 22.62
CA ARG A 29 5.69 -17.04 22.39
C ARG A 29 5.51 -17.47 20.93
N ARG A 30 6.35 -17.03 20.00
CA ARG A 30 6.27 -17.34 18.56
C ARG A 30 4.87 -17.15 17.96
N VAL A 31 4.13 -16.14 18.43
CA VAL A 31 2.85 -15.78 17.83
C VAL A 31 3.16 -15.16 16.46
N GLN A 32 2.87 -15.86 15.38
CA GLN A 32 2.99 -15.32 14.03
C GLN A 32 1.62 -14.81 13.62
N VAL A 33 1.55 -13.51 13.34
CA VAL A 33 0.38 -12.88 12.71
C VAL A 33 0.76 -12.62 11.26
N GLU A 34 0.42 -13.55 10.36
CA GLU A 34 0.68 -13.40 8.95
C GLU A 34 -0.11 -12.23 8.36
N GLY A 35 0.57 -11.38 7.59
CA GLY A 35 -0.06 -10.26 6.88
C GLY A 35 -0.26 -8.99 7.69
N CYS A 36 0.30 -8.88 8.90
CA CYS A 36 0.25 -7.64 9.69
C CYS A 36 1.55 -6.85 9.57
N PRO A 37 1.57 -5.66 8.93
CA PRO A 37 2.77 -4.84 8.76
C PRO A 37 3.41 -4.42 10.08
N LEU A 38 2.59 -4.11 11.09
CA LEU A 38 3.05 -3.78 12.44
C LEU A 38 3.84 -4.93 13.07
N PHE A 39 3.38 -6.17 12.86
CA PHE A 39 4.07 -7.35 13.38
C PHE A 39 5.41 -7.59 12.69
N THR A 40 5.52 -7.34 11.39
CA THR A 40 6.78 -7.45 10.64
C THR A 40 7.81 -6.46 11.17
N VAL A 41 7.43 -5.19 11.37
CA VAL A 41 8.31 -4.16 11.94
C VAL A 41 8.74 -4.53 13.36
N TYR A 42 7.81 -5.00 14.20
CA TYR A 42 8.11 -5.49 15.54
C TYR A 42 9.12 -6.64 15.54
N GLN A 43 8.89 -7.64 14.71
CA GLN A 43 9.75 -8.83 14.61
C GLN A 43 11.16 -8.47 14.18
N GLU A 44 11.33 -7.61 13.17
CA GLU A 44 12.65 -7.14 12.73
C GLU A 44 13.37 -6.36 13.83
N GLY A 45 12.66 -5.49 14.55
CA GLY A 45 13.20 -4.78 15.71
C GLY A 45 13.68 -5.72 16.83
N CYS A 46 12.90 -6.75 17.12
CA CYS A 46 13.27 -7.76 18.13
C CYS A 46 14.49 -8.59 17.71
N ILE A 47 14.52 -9.05 16.45
CA ILE A 47 15.65 -9.83 15.92
C ILE A 47 16.94 -9.02 15.99
N GLU A 48 16.93 -7.75 15.56
CA GLU A 48 18.10 -6.89 15.60
C GLU A 48 18.52 -6.59 17.04
N THR A 49 17.57 -6.36 17.94
CA THR A 49 17.85 -6.14 19.36
C THR A 49 18.52 -7.37 19.99
N GLU A 50 18.00 -8.56 19.74
CA GLU A 50 18.61 -9.80 20.22
C GLU A 50 20.01 -10.03 19.64
N ALA A 51 20.21 -9.74 18.36
CA ALA A 51 21.51 -9.86 17.72
C ALA A 51 22.56 -8.96 18.37
N ARG A 52 22.16 -7.77 18.87
CA ARG A 52 23.05 -6.83 19.56
C ARG A 52 23.26 -7.17 21.05
N LEU A 53 22.31 -7.85 21.65
CA LEU A 53 22.44 -8.31 23.04
C LEU A 53 23.28 -9.59 23.17
N LYS A 54 23.34 -10.44 22.14
CA LYS A 54 24.16 -11.66 22.15
C LYS A 54 25.65 -11.33 21.98
N GLN A 55 26.48 -11.87 22.88
CA GLN A 55 27.93 -11.85 22.76
C GLN A 55 28.47 -13.07 22.01
N PRO A 56 29.69 -13.00 21.44
CA PRO A 56 30.32 -14.18 20.83
C PRO A 56 30.46 -15.38 21.78
N ASP A 57 30.54 -15.13 23.09
CA ASP A 57 30.65 -16.14 24.15
C ASP A 57 29.31 -16.74 24.56
N GLY A 58 28.20 -16.43 23.86
CA GLY A 58 26.86 -16.91 24.19
C GLY A 58 26.20 -16.22 25.40
N SER A 59 26.88 -15.31 26.07
CA SER A 59 26.31 -14.51 27.16
C SER A 59 25.47 -13.36 26.63
N ARG A 60 24.45 -12.90 27.41
CA ARG A 60 23.57 -11.79 27.06
C ARG A 60 24.01 -10.53 27.78
N ARG A 61 24.25 -9.45 27.02
CA ARG A 61 24.50 -8.11 27.60
C ARG A 61 23.22 -7.57 28.22
N LYS A 62 23.37 -6.83 29.33
CA LYS A 62 22.25 -6.13 29.96
C LYS A 62 21.95 -4.78 29.31
N HIS A 63 22.96 -4.17 28.69
CA HIS A 63 22.86 -2.84 28.09
C HIS A 63 23.42 -2.82 26.66
N ILE A 64 22.83 -1.97 25.85
CA ILE A 64 23.20 -1.73 24.45
C ILE A 64 23.92 -0.38 24.37
N SER A 65 24.97 -0.29 23.53
CA SER A 65 25.65 0.98 23.29
C SER A 65 24.80 1.92 22.43
N LEU A 66 24.98 3.23 22.56
CA LEU A 66 24.29 4.26 21.76
C LEU A 66 24.40 3.97 20.25
N LYS A 67 25.59 3.56 19.78
CA LYS A 67 25.81 3.20 18.37
C LYS A 67 24.98 2.00 17.93
N SER A 68 24.81 1.01 18.78
CA SER A 68 23.98 -0.17 18.47
C SER A 68 22.49 0.19 18.49
N MET A 69 22.07 1.11 19.35
CA MET A 69 20.70 1.62 19.37
C MET A 69 20.37 2.38 18.08
N GLU A 70 21.30 3.18 17.56
CA GLU A 70 21.17 3.85 16.27
C GLU A 70 20.97 2.86 15.12
N HIS A 71 21.65 1.71 15.15
CA HIS A 71 21.44 0.65 14.15
C HIS A 71 20.04 0.03 14.27
N ILE A 72 19.53 -0.21 15.47
CA ILE A 72 18.17 -0.73 15.69
C ILE A 72 17.15 0.26 15.12
N LYS A 73 17.29 1.57 15.41
CA LYS A 73 16.41 2.62 14.86
C LYS A 73 16.40 2.58 13.32
N ARG A 74 17.55 2.50 12.68
CA ARG A 74 17.66 2.40 11.21
C ARG A 74 17.04 1.12 10.64
N THR A 75 17.14 0.02 11.35
CA THR A 75 16.51 -1.24 10.94
C THR A 75 15.00 -1.12 10.99
N LEU A 76 14.46 -0.51 12.05
CA LEU A 76 13.01 -0.23 12.17
C LEU A 76 12.52 0.70 11.06
N GLU A 77 13.21 1.82 10.79
CA GLU A 77 12.89 2.73 9.68
C GLU A 77 12.92 2.01 8.33
N GLY A 78 13.92 1.15 8.11
CA GLY A 78 14.02 0.32 6.92
C GLY A 78 12.88 -0.69 6.78
N ALA A 79 12.42 -1.27 7.88
CA ALA A 79 11.27 -2.17 7.91
C ALA A 79 9.97 -1.43 7.55
N VAL A 80 9.74 -0.26 8.16
CA VAL A 80 8.60 0.61 7.85
C VAL A 80 8.58 0.98 6.37
N ALA A 81 9.72 1.38 5.81
CA ALA A 81 9.82 1.74 4.40
C ALA A 81 9.48 0.55 3.46
N ARG A 82 9.95 -0.66 3.79
CA ARG A 82 9.64 -1.86 3.00
C ARG A 82 8.16 -2.23 3.04
N GLU A 83 7.55 -2.20 4.23
CA GLU A 83 6.13 -2.50 4.39
C GLU A 83 5.25 -1.45 3.70
N SER A 84 5.59 -0.16 3.78
CA SER A 84 4.89 0.91 3.09
C SER A 84 4.93 0.72 1.56
N LEU A 85 6.09 0.38 0.99
CA LEU A 85 6.22 0.08 -0.44
C LEU A 85 5.42 -1.16 -0.86
N ALA A 86 5.38 -2.19 -0.02
CA ALA A 86 4.58 -3.39 -0.27
C ALA A 86 3.09 -3.07 -0.33
N LEU A 87 2.61 -2.22 0.58
CA LEU A 87 1.22 -1.75 0.61
C LEU A 87 0.86 -0.89 -0.62
N GLU A 88 1.79 -0.08 -1.13
CA GLU A 88 1.58 0.76 -2.32
C GLU A 88 1.53 -0.03 -3.63
N SER A 89 2.13 -1.22 -3.69
CA SER A 89 2.33 -1.95 -4.95
C SER A 89 1.04 -2.26 -5.72
N GLY A 90 -0.09 -2.48 -5.03
CA GLY A 90 -1.38 -2.79 -5.65
C GLY A 90 -2.12 -1.60 -6.25
N ILE A 91 -1.78 -0.37 -5.87
CA ILE A 91 -2.51 0.86 -6.28
C ILE A 91 -2.15 1.29 -7.71
N ILE A 92 -1.00 0.88 -8.22
CA ILE A 92 -0.52 1.26 -9.55
C ILE A 92 -1.53 0.88 -10.64
N LEU A 93 -2.16 -0.28 -10.56
CA LEU A 93 -3.17 -0.71 -11.55
C LEU A 93 -4.40 0.20 -11.55
N LEU A 94 -4.82 0.65 -10.37
CA LEU A 94 -5.95 1.56 -10.24
C LEU A 94 -5.60 2.95 -10.79
N ALA A 95 -4.39 3.44 -10.54
CA ALA A 95 -3.88 4.69 -11.10
C ALA A 95 -3.83 4.65 -12.64
N LEU A 96 -3.40 3.52 -13.21
CA LEU A 96 -3.41 3.30 -14.66
C LEU A 96 -4.83 3.27 -15.23
N ALA A 97 -5.79 2.66 -14.52
CA ALA A 97 -7.20 2.67 -14.94
C ALA A 97 -7.80 4.07 -14.92
N VAL A 98 -7.52 4.86 -13.89
CA VAL A 98 -7.99 6.26 -13.77
C VAL A 98 -7.49 7.12 -14.92
N SER A 99 -6.20 7.03 -15.23
CA SER A 99 -5.58 7.85 -16.28
C SER A 99 -5.75 7.26 -17.68
N GLY A 100 -5.68 5.94 -17.84
CA GLY A 100 -5.66 5.28 -19.14
C GLY A 100 -7.05 5.07 -19.76
N ALA A 101 -8.06 4.75 -18.94
CA ALA A 101 -9.38 4.42 -19.47
C ALA A 101 -10.04 5.56 -20.28
N PRO A 102 -9.97 6.85 -19.90
CA PRO A 102 -10.51 7.93 -20.72
C PRO A 102 -9.81 8.06 -22.07
N PHE A 103 -8.49 7.85 -22.13
CA PHE A 103 -7.72 7.90 -23.38
C PHE A 103 -8.06 6.73 -24.31
N LEU A 104 -8.32 5.54 -23.76
CA LEU A 104 -8.81 4.41 -24.54
C LEU A 104 -10.22 4.68 -25.09
N GLY A 105 -11.08 5.33 -24.32
CA GLY A 105 -12.38 5.79 -24.76
C GLY A 105 -12.28 6.79 -25.92
N LEU A 106 -11.38 7.78 -25.79
CA LEU A 106 -11.11 8.76 -26.84
C LEU A 106 -10.53 8.10 -28.10
N LEU A 107 -9.60 7.16 -27.95
CA LEU A 107 -9.07 6.39 -29.07
C LEU A 107 -10.18 5.68 -29.84
N GLY A 108 -11.14 5.08 -29.11
CA GLY A 108 -12.29 4.43 -29.72
C GLY A 108 -13.17 5.39 -30.52
N THR A 109 -13.39 6.64 -30.08
CA THR A 109 -14.14 7.64 -30.86
C THR A 109 -13.41 8.06 -32.09
N VAL A 110 -12.11 8.34 -32.01
CA VAL A 110 -11.31 8.72 -33.17
C VAL A 110 -11.32 7.61 -34.21
N TRP A 111 -11.12 6.37 -33.78
CA TRP A 111 -11.15 5.21 -34.66
C TRP A 111 -12.52 5.00 -35.31
N GLY A 112 -13.60 5.02 -34.53
CA GLY A 112 -14.96 4.80 -35.04
C GLY A 112 -15.44 5.88 -36.00
N VAL A 113 -15.09 7.16 -35.77
CA VAL A 113 -15.38 8.25 -36.67
C VAL A 113 -14.57 8.11 -37.99
N MET A 114 -13.30 7.75 -37.88
CA MET A 114 -12.46 7.51 -39.06
C MET A 114 -12.99 6.37 -39.92
N ASP A 115 -13.40 5.26 -39.29
CA ASP A 115 -14.00 4.13 -40.02
C ASP A 115 -15.33 4.49 -40.70
N THR A 116 -16.16 5.30 -40.03
CA THR A 116 -17.41 5.83 -40.58
C THR A 116 -17.17 6.68 -41.86
N PHE A 117 -16.19 7.56 -41.82
CA PHE A 117 -15.86 8.37 -43.02
C PHE A 117 -15.22 7.54 -44.12
N ALA A 118 -14.42 6.53 -43.80
CA ALA A 118 -13.88 5.62 -44.81
C ALA A 118 -15.00 4.85 -45.54
N GLY A 119 -16.03 4.38 -44.79
CA GLY A 119 -17.21 3.75 -45.39
C GLY A 119 -18.00 4.65 -46.33
N VAL A 120 -18.19 5.92 -45.96
CA VAL A 120 -18.87 6.92 -46.81
C VAL A 120 -18.08 7.20 -48.10
N ALA A 121 -16.74 7.30 -47.99
CA ALA A 121 -15.88 7.51 -49.18
C ALA A 121 -15.99 6.36 -50.19
N GLN A 122 -16.10 5.13 -49.70
CA GLN A 122 -16.26 3.93 -50.54
C GLN A 122 -17.64 3.87 -51.19
N ALA A 123 -18.69 4.25 -50.43
CA ALA A 123 -20.07 4.24 -50.94
C ALA A 123 -20.39 5.36 -51.93
N GLN A 124 -19.52 6.36 -52.10
CA GLN A 124 -19.69 7.57 -52.93
C GLN A 124 -21.01 8.31 -52.68
N ARG A 125 -21.63 8.12 -51.52
CA ARG A 125 -22.85 8.77 -51.09
C ARG A 125 -22.70 9.30 -49.69
N ALA A 126 -22.74 10.62 -49.55
CA ALA A 126 -22.76 11.27 -48.23
C ALA A 126 -24.20 11.31 -47.70
N ASP A 127 -24.65 10.23 -47.09
CA ASP A 127 -25.95 10.17 -46.46
C ASP A 127 -25.78 10.22 -44.92
N LEU A 128 -26.38 11.24 -44.31
CA LEU A 128 -26.32 11.45 -42.86
C LEU A 128 -26.95 10.28 -42.09
N ALA A 129 -27.99 9.66 -42.63
CA ALA A 129 -28.63 8.49 -42.02
C ALA A 129 -27.72 7.26 -42.02
N ALA A 130 -26.84 7.12 -43.00
CA ALA A 130 -25.86 6.04 -43.06
C ALA A 130 -24.68 6.25 -42.08
N MET A 131 -24.34 7.52 -41.78
CA MET A 131 -23.23 7.88 -40.88
C MET A 131 -23.62 7.81 -39.39
N ALA A 132 -24.86 8.12 -39.08
CA ALA A 132 -25.31 8.27 -37.69
C ALA A 132 -25.03 7.02 -36.77
N PRO A 133 -25.24 5.77 -37.22
CA PRO A 133 -24.98 4.60 -36.42
C PRO A 133 -23.50 4.42 -36.04
N GLY A 134 -22.60 4.72 -37.03
CA GLY A 134 -21.15 4.58 -36.80
C GLY A 134 -20.60 5.63 -35.81
N VAL A 135 -21.08 6.88 -35.95
CA VAL A 135 -20.73 7.93 -34.99
C VAL A 135 -21.30 7.63 -33.61
N ALA A 136 -22.55 7.16 -33.52
CA ALA A 136 -23.15 6.77 -32.24
C ALA A 136 -22.36 5.65 -31.58
N ALA A 137 -21.95 4.61 -32.30
CA ALA A 137 -21.13 3.51 -31.79
C ALA A 137 -19.75 4.04 -31.32
N ALA A 138 -19.14 4.98 -32.02
CA ALA A 138 -17.90 5.59 -31.59
C ALA A 138 -18.05 6.33 -30.23
N LEU A 139 -19.12 7.09 -30.03
CA LEU A 139 -19.38 7.80 -28.78
C LEU A 139 -19.59 6.85 -27.59
N VAL A 140 -20.15 5.66 -27.81
CA VAL A 140 -20.33 4.62 -26.76
C VAL A 140 -18.98 4.21 -26.17
N THR A 141 -17.91 4.17 -26.97
CA THR A 141 -16.57 3.80 -26.47
C THR A 141 -16.04 4.81 -25.44
N THR A 142 -16.32 6.10 -25.60
CA THR A 142 -15.95 7.13 -24.62
C THR A 142 -16.76 6.98 -23.33
N VAL A 143 -18.05 6.69 -23.43
CA VAL A 143 -18.90 6.40 -22.26
C VAL A 143 -18.36 5.20 -21.52
N ALA A 144 -17.99 4.12 -22.22
CA ALA A 144 -17.39 2.95 -21.61
C ALA A 144 -16.07 3.27 -20.89
N GLY A 145 -15.19 4.07 -21.49
CA GLY A 145 -13.95 4.54 -20.87
C GLY A 145 -14.21 5.32 -19.57
N LEU A 146 -15.20 6.21 -19.56
CA LEU A 146 -15.58 7.00 -18.38
C LEU A 146 -16.23 6.13 -17.29
N LEU A 147 -17.02 5.13 -17.66
CA LEU A 147 -17.63 4.18 -16.70
C LEU A 147 -16.58 3.37 -15.95
N VAL A 148 -15.42 3.15 -16.53
CA VAL A 148 -14.29 2.51 -15.85
C VAL A 148 -13.50 3.53 -15.03
N ALA A 149 -13.22 4.70 -15.60
CA ALA A 149 -12.36 5.71 -14.97
C ALA A 149 -12.96 6.29 -13.68
N ILE A 150 -14.26 6.59 -13.68
CA ILE A 150 -14.92 7.27 -12.57
C ILE A 150 -14.92 6.43 -11.29
N PRO A 151 -15.39 5.17 -11.27
CA PRO A 151 -15.31 4.34 -10.08
C PRO A 151 -13.86 4.09 -9.62
N SER A 152 -12.95 3.89 -10.60
CA SER A 152 -11.53 3.70 -10.30
C SER A 152 -10.91 4.91 -9.60
N MET A 153 -11.31 6.14 -9.97
CA MET A 153 -10.85 7.37 -9.33
C MET A 153 -11.28 7.44 -7.87
N PHE A 154 -12.54 7.10 -7.56
CA PHE A 154 -13.02 7.07 -6.18
C PHE A 154 -12.29 6.01 -5.35
N GLY A 155 -12.14 4.80 -5.90
CA GLY A 155 -11.40 3.72 -5.25
C GLY A 155 -9.93 4.08 -5.02
N TYR A 156 -9.27 4.68 -6.01
CA TYR A 156 -7.89 5.14 -5.90
C TYR A 156 -7.70 6.17 -4.77
N ASN A 157 -8.53 7.21 -4.74
CA ASN A 157 -8.45 8.25 -3.72
C ASN A 157 -8.68 7.69 -2.30
N TRP A 158 -9.64 6.79 -2.16
CA TRP A 158 -9.94 6.13 -0.89
C TRP A 158 -8.77 5.25 -0.42
N LEU A 159 -8.20 4.43 -1.31
CA LEU A 159 -7.05 3.58 -0.99
C LEU A 159 -5.81 4.39 -0.63
N VAL A 160 -5.48 5.43 -1.40
CA VAL A 160 -4.34 6.32 -1.11
C VAL A 160 -4.50 7.00 0.25
N HIS A 161 -5.72 7.42 0.60
CA HIS A 161 -5.98 8.00 1.91
C HIS A 161 -5.72 7.00 3.04
N ASN A 162 -6.28 5.80 2.94
CA ASN A 162 -6.09 4.75 3.96
C ASN A 162 -4.63 4.32 4.09
N LEU A 163 -3.93 4.17 2.97
CA LEU A 163 -2.50 3.86 3.00
C LEU A 163 -1.68 4.92 3.74
N ARG A 164 -1.97 6.19 3.50
CA ARG A 164 -1.28 7.26 4.19
C ARG A 164 -1.49 7.18 5.71
N VAL A 165 -2.71 6.89 6.14
CA VAL A 165 -3.01 6.69 7.57
C VAL A 165 -2.22 5.51 8.13
N GLN A 166 -2.23 4.36 7.44
CA GLN A 166 -1.50 3.17 7.88
C GLN A 166 0.01 3.38 7.93
N THR A 167 0.58 4.10 6.95
CA THR A 167 2.01 4.43 6.95
C THR A 167 2.38 5.30 8.15
N VAL A 168 1.57 6.29 8.50
CA VAL A 168 1.80 7.14 9.67
C VAL A 168 1.67 6.33 10.98
N GLU A 169 0.70 5.43 11.07
CA GLU A 169 0.54 4.53 12.24
C GLU A 169 1.76 3.61 12.39
N LEU A 170 2.28 3.10 11.29
CA LEU A 170 3.46 2.24 11.27
C LEU A 170 4.73 2.99 11.71
N ASP A 171 4.89 4.22 11.26
CA ASP A 171 5.99 5.12 11.65
C ASP A 171 5.94 5.46 13.14
N ASN A 172 4.76 5.83 13.64
CA ASN A 172 4.56 6.12 15.07
C ASN A 172 4.86 4.89 15.93
N PHE A 173 4.42 3.71 15.49
CA PHE A 173 4.70 2.45 16.19
C PHE A 173 6.21 2.15 16.24
N ALA A 174 6.92 2.32 15.13
CA ALA A 174 8.37 2.10 15.07
C ALA A 174 9.13 3.06 16.00
N GLN A 175 8.72 4.33 16.07
CA GLN A 175 9.31 5.33 16.97
C GLN A 175 9.01 5.00 18.45
N GLU A 176 7.78 4.59 18.78
CA GLU A 176 7.41 4.19 20.12
C GLU A 176 8.21 2.96 20.56
N LEU A 177 8.33 1.95 19.68
CA LEU A 177 9.13 0.76 19.94
C LEU A 177 10.59 1.11 20.16
N ALA A 178 11.17 1.96 19.33
CA ALA A 178 12.55 2.44 19.47
C ALA A 178 12.76 3.16 20.82
N SER A 179 11.83 4.04 21.21
CA SER A 179 11.88 4.76 22.48
C SER A 179 11.79 3.81 23.69
N LYS A 180 10.93 2.81 23.64
CA LYS A 180 10.83 1.78 24.70
C LYS A 180 12.10 0.96 24.83
N LEU A 181 12.68 0.52 23.69
CA LEU A 181 13.95 -0.20 23.67
C LEU A 181 15.11 0.66 24.20
N GLU A 182 15.11 1.95 23.89
CA GLU A 182 16.09 2.91 24.38
C GLU A 182 16.01 3.03 25.93
N THR A 183 14.81 3.22 26.46
CA THR A 183 14.59 3.33 27.91
C THR A 183 14.97 2.06 28.66
N GLU A 184 14.76 0.88 28.07
CA GLU A 184 14.98 -0.40 28.75
C GLU A 184 16.46 -0.87 28.66
N PHE A 185 17.13 -0.61 27.54
CA PHE A 185 18.45 -1.17 27.26
C PHE A 185 19.57 -0.14 27.17
N LEU A 186 19.30 1.14 27.06
CA LEU A 186 20.36 2.17 27.08
C LEU A 186 20.80 2.37 28.54
N LYS A 187 22.10 2.38 28.75
CA LYS A 187 22.67 2.73 30.04
C LYS A 187 22.63 4.24 30.21
N ASP A 188 21.94 4.74 31.22
CA ASP A 188 22.08 6.14 31.64
C ASP A 188 23.55 6.37 32.05
N GLU A 189 24.23 7.29 31.37
CA GLU A 189 25.55 7.79 31.74
C GLU A 189 25.43 8.83 32.86
#